data_4e9508cdf64b9b1579954224ec3d49ae
#
_entry.id   4e9508cdf64b9b1579954224ec3d49ae
#
_cell.length_a   1.000
_cell.length_b   1.000
_cell.length_c   1.000
_cell.angle_alpha   90.00
_cell.angle_beta   90.00
_cell.angle_gamma   90.00
#
_symmetry.space_group_name_H-M   'P 1'
#
loop_
_entity.id
_entity.type
_entity.pdbx_description
1 polymer ?
#
loop_
_entity_poly.entity_id
_entity_poly.type
_entity_poly.pdbx_seq_one_letter_code
_entity_poly.pdbx_strand_id
1 'polypeptide(L)'
;SCIDSRVPAELVFDQGIGDIFSVRVAGNIVNPDVLGSMEYACKVAGSKIVVVLGHSKCGAVTAACNNVELGNITGLLSKIKPAVDAIKKNDDPMDEPTIEEVAALNVSLSIDRIRNESSILADMEFNGDIEIVGALYDVNSGCVEFI
;
A
#
# COMPACT_ATOMS: atom_id res chain seq x y z
N SER A 1 4.71 -0.98 -2.11
CA SER A 1 4.84 -1.67 -0.82
C SER A 1 5.41 -0.78 0.28
N CYS A 2 5.42 -1.29 1.53
CA CYS A 2 6.05 -0.63 2.67
C CYS A 2 7.59 -0.67 2.58
N ILE A 3 8.25 0.29 3.25
CA ILE A 3 9.72 0.28 3.44
C ILE A 3 10.20 -0.76 4.46
N ASP A 4 9.30 -1.46 5.15
CA ASP A 4 9.64 -2.43 6.18
C ASP A 4 10.65 -3.46 5.66
N SER A 5 11.76 -3.65 6.38
CA SER A 5 12.86 -4.51 5.96
C SER A 5 12.47 -5.99 5.81
N ARG A 6 11.35 -6.39 6.40
CA ARG A 6 10.78 -7.75 6.31
C ARG A 6 9.95 -7.97 5.05
N VAL A 7 9.71 -6.91 4.24
CA VAL A 7 8.83 -6.93 3.06
C VAL A 7 9.58 -6.49 1.80
N PRO A 8 10.72 -7.13 1.45
CA PRO A 8 11.37 -6.87 0.17
C PRO A 8 10.52 -7.51 -0.95
N ALA A 9 9.83 -6.67 -1.75
CA ALA A 9 8.86 -7.13 -2.74
C ALA A 9 9.44 -8.16 -3.73
N GLU A 10 10.70 -7.98 -4.11
CA GLU A 10 11.41 -8.91 -5.00
C GLU A 10 11.50 -10.33 -4.41
N LEU A 11 11.78 -10.44 -3.11
CA LEU A 11 11.83 -11.75 -2.45
C LEU A 11 10.44 -12.30 -2.14
N VAL A 12 9.48 -11.43 -1.77
CA VAL A 12 8.10 -11.85 -1.47
C VAL A 12 7.44 -12.48 -2.69
N PHE A 13 7.72 -11.97 -3.89
CA PHE A 13 7.16 -12.46 -5.15
C PHE A 13 8.11 -13.34 -5.96
N ASP A 14 9.26 -13.74 -5.39
CA ASP A 14 10.30 -14.55 -6.05
C ASP A 14 10.71 -13.98 -7.43
N GLN A 15 11.01 -12.68 -7.46
CA GLN A 15 11.38 -11.96 -8.67
C GLN A 15 12.87 -11.60 -8.68
N GLY A 16 13.47 -11.65 -9.85
CA GLY A 16 14.87 -11.30 -10.07
C GLY A 16 15.08 -9.82 -10.40
N ILE A 17 16.36 -9.47 -10.63
CA ILE A 17 16.75 -8.13 -11.05
C ILE A 17 16.17 -7.84 -12.43
N GLY A 18 15.41 -6.76 -12.55
CA GLY A 18 14.79 -6.33 -13.81
C GLY A 18 13.37 -6.88 -14.05
N ASP A 19 12.86 -7.75 -13.18
CA ASP A 19 11.54 -8.37 -13.37
C ASP A 19 10.39 -7.51 -12.86
N ILE A 20 10.63 -6.68 -11.82
CA ILE A 20 9.61 -5.78 -11.27
C ILE A 20 10.13 -4.36 -11.07
N PHE A 21 9.21 -3.40 -11.14
CA PHE A 21 9.41 -2.05 -10.60
C PHE A 21 8.92 -2.02 -9.16
N SER A 22 9.77 -1.61 -8.24
CA SER A 22 9.47 -1.60 -6.80
C SER A 22 9.43 -0.16 -6.28
N VAL A 23 8.27 0.27 -5.80
CA VAL A 23 8.08 1.56 -5.14
C VAL A 23 7.75 1.30 -3.68
N ARG A 24 8.58 1.80 -2.76
CA ARG A 24 8.46 1.51 -1.33
C ARG A 24 8.37 2.79 -0.51
N VAL A 25 7.25 2.93 0.20
CA VAL A 25 7.00 4.05 1.14
C VAL A 25 6.38 3.49 2.41
N ALA A 26 6.74 4.02 3.59
CA ALA A 26 6.19 3.55 4.87
C ALA A 26 4.65 3.52 4.83
N GLY A 27 4.07 2.38 5.27
CA GLY A 27 2.62 2.16 5.23
C GLY A 27 2.04 2.05 3.83
N ASN A 28 2.83 1.71 2.81
CA ASN A 28 2.42 1.56 1.40
C ASN A 28 1.47 2.67 0.91
N ILE A 29 1.69 3.92 1.39
CA ILE A 29 0.87 5.07 1.01
C ILE A 29 1.11 5.48 -0.44
N VAL A 30 0.11 6.10 -1.04
CA VAL A 30 0.19 6.67 -2.38
C VAL A 30 0.31 8.19 -2.29
N ASN A 31 1.23 8.75 -3.09
CA ASN A 31 1.44 10.18 -3.26
C ASN A 31 1.75 10.48 -4.75
N PRO A 32 1.85 11.74 -5.19
CA PRO A 32 2.10 12.07 -6.60
C PRO A 32 3.36 11.41 -7.19
N ASP A 33 4.45 11.26 -6.42
CA ASP A 33 5.68 10.65 -6.92
C ASP A 33 5.52 9.14 -7.12
N VAL A 34 4.76 8.48 -6.22
CA VAL A 34 4.38 7.06 -6.35
C VAL A 34 3.48 6.87 -7.57
N LEU A 35 2.48 7.74 -7.78
CA LEU A 35 1.62 7.70 -8.97
C LEU A 35 2.43 7.85 -10.25
N GLY A 36 3.28 8.87 -10.35
CA GLY A 36 4.13 9.08 -11.52
C GLY A 36 5.06 7.90 -11.81
N SER A 37 5.56 7.23 -10.75
CA SER A 37 6.40 6.04 -10.90
C SER A 37 5.61 4.85 -11.46
N MET A 38 4.37 4.65 -11.01
CA MET A 38 3.47 3.61 -11.55
C MET A 38 3.06 3.92 -13.00
N GLU A 39 2.74 5.18 -13.32
CA GLU A 39 2.44 5.62 -14.69
C GLU A 39 3.61 5.33 -15.63
N TYR A 40 4.84 5.64 -15.20
CA TYR A 40 6.03 5.30 -15.97
C TYR A 40 6.16 3.79 -16.17
N ALA A 41 6.05 3.00 -15.11
CA ALA A 41 6.16 1.54 -15.18
C ALA A 41 5.11 0.92 -16.13
N CYS A 42 3.86 1.35 -16.04
CA CYS A 42 2.78 0.80 -16.85
C CYS A 42 2.74 1.38 -18.26
N LYS A 43 2.73 2.72 -18.39
CA LYS A 43 2.52 3.37 -19.69
C LYS A 43 3.75 3.41 -20.57
N VAL A 44 4.94 3.58 -19.97
CA VAL A 44 6.20 3.71 -20.70
C VAL A 44 6.95 2.40 -20.80
N ALA A 45 7.10 1.69 -19.67
CA ALA A 45 7.87 0.45 -19.62
C ALA A 45 7.05 -0.81 -19.89
N GLY A 46 5.70 -0.73 -19.89
CA GLY A 46 4.81 -1.81 -20.33
C GLY A 46 4.46 -2.83 -19.27
N SER A 47 4.61 -2.51 -17.97
CA SER A 47 4.11 -3.35 -16.88
C SER A 47 2.60 -3.58 -16.99
N LYS A 48 2.14 -4.80 -16.69
CA LYS A 48 0.75 -5.22 -16.89
C LYS A 48 -0.05 -5.34 -15.60
N ILE A 49 0.61 -5.29 -14.46
CA ILE A 49 -0.05 -5.40 -13.16
C ILE A 49 0.55 -4.40 -12.18
N VAL A 50 -0.31 -3.77 -11.39
CA VAL A 50 0.05 -2.97 -10.21
C VAL A 50 -0.42 -3.72 -8.98
N VAL A 51 0.50 -4.08 -8.09
CA VAL A 51 0.18 -4.72 -6.81
C VAL A 51 0.39 -3.72 -5.68
N VAL A 52 -0.68 -3.38 -4.96
CA VAL A 52 -0.59 -2.64 -3.70
C VAL A 52 -0.44 -3.63 -2.57
N LEU A 53 0.77 -3.73 -2.02
CA LEU A 53 1.11 -4.72 -0.99
C LEU A 53 1.15 -4.08 0.39
N GLY A 54 0.15 -4.39 1.22
CA GLY A 54 0.18 -4.20 2.67
C GLY A 54 0.86 -5.38 3.37
N HIS A 55 1.08 -5.27 4.67
CA HIS A 55 1.64 -6.38 5.44
C HIS A 55 1.21 -6.33 6.92
N SER A 56 1.21 -7.49 7.56
CA SER A 56 0.94 -7.61 8.99
C SER A 56 2.01 -6.91 9.83
N LYS A 57 1.64 -6.45 11.01
CA LYS A 57 2.54 -5.77 11.97
C LYS A 57 3.26 -4.55 11.36
N CYS A 58 2.55 -3.78 10.53
CA CYS A 58 3.09 -2.59 9.90
C CYS A 58 3.28 -1.46 10.90
N GLY A 59 4.55 -1.04 11.13
CA GLY A 59 4.86 0.00 12.08
C GLY A 59 4.22 1.36 11.75
N ALA A 60 4.08 1.71 10.47
CA ALA A 60 3.43 2.95 10.06
C ALA A 60 1.92 2.93 10.31
N VAL A 61 1.25 1.80 10.05
CA VAL A 61 -0.19 1.62 10.36
C VAL A 61 -0.41 1.70 11.86
N THR A 62 0.40 0.96 12.66
CA THR A 62 0.36 1.02 14.12
C THR A 62 0.56 2.45 14.64
N ALA A 63 1.54 3.17 14.10
CA ALA A 63 1.78 4.56 14.49
C ALA A 63 0.60 5.49 14.15
N ALA A 64 -0.06 5.28 13.00
CA ALA A 64 -1.26 6.03 12.62
C ALA A 64 -2.44 5.74 13.57
N CYS A 65 -2.66 4.47 13.94
CA CYS A 65 -3.67 4.06 14.92
C CYS A 65 -3.45 4.72 16.30
N ASN A 66 -2.17 4.88 16.68
CA ASN A 66 -1.77 5.49 17.95
C ASN A 66 -1.63 7.03 17.89
N ASN A 67 -2.03 7.66 16.77
CA ASN A 67 -1.92 9.11 16.56
C ASN A 67 -0.51 9.68 16.82
N VAL A 68 0.53 8.98 16.40
CA VAL A 68 1.92 9.43 16.56
C VAL A 68 2.16 10.71 15.75
N GLU A 69 2.77 11.71 16.40
CA GLU A 69 3.18 12.97 15.78
C GLU A 69 4.69 13.14 15.91
N LEU A 70 5.40 13.16 14.77
CA LEU A 70 6.85 13.33 14.76
C LEU A 70 7.33 13.83 13.39
N GLY A 71 7.71 15.09 13.31
CA GLY A 71 8.30 15.68 12.11
C GLY A 71 7.54 15.33 10.82
N ASN A 72 8.25 14.88 9.80
CA ASN A 72 7.67 14.50 8.51
C ASN A 72 6.81 13.20 8.58
N ILE A 73 6.98 12.39 9.62
CA ILE A 73 6.16 11.19 9.86
C ILE A 73 4.69 11.57 10.01
N THR A 74 4.38 12.67 10.71
CA THR A 74 3.00 13.17 10.88
C THR A 74 2.29 13.33 9.54
N GLY A 75 2.93 13.99 8.56
CA GLY A 75 2.36 14.18 7.22
C GLY A 75 2.23 12.87 6.42
N LEU A 76 3.10 11.89 6.66
CA LEU A 76 2.99 10.56 6.07
C LEU A 76 1.80 9.79 6.66
N LEU A 77 1.70 9.74 8.00
CA LEU A 77 0.64 9.02 8.71
C LEU A 77 -0.75 9.60 8.43
N SER A 78 -0.85 10.90 8.13
CA SER A 78 -2.13 11.53 7.75
C SER A 78 -2.77 10.88 6.50
N LYS A 79 -2.00 10.20 5.67
CA LYS A 79 -2.49 9.48 4.48
C LYS A 79 -3.10 8.11 4.82
N ILE A 80 -2.73 7.55 5.98
CA ILE A 80 -3.31 6.29 6.52
C ILE A 80 -4.55 6.61 7.37
N LYS A 81 -4.66 7.84 7.89
CA LYS A 81 -5.73 8.27 8.78
C LYS A 81 -7.15 7.93 8.29
N PRO A 82 -7.50 8.05 6.99
CA PRO A 82 -8.82 7.64 6.51
C PRO A 82 -9.17 6.19 6.81
N ALA A 83 -8.21 5.25 6.73
CA ALA A 83 -8.43 3.86 7.11
C ALA A 83 -8.63 3.70 8.62
N VAL A 84 -7.83 4.43 9.42
CA VAL A 84 -7.98 4.44 10.88
C VAL A 84 -9.35 4.94 11.28
N ASP A 85 -9.79 6.08 10.74
CA ASP A 85 -11.06 6.73 11.10
C ASP A 85 -12.29 5.88 10.69
N ALA A 86 -12.17 5.10 9.61
CA ALA A 86 -13.23 4.20 9.16
C ALA A 86 -13.41 2.97 10.07
N ILE A 87 -12.34 2.48 10.67
CA ILE A 87 -12.36 1.29 11.55
C ILE A 87 -12.56 1.66 13.01
N LYS A 88 -11.99 2.78 13.44
CA LYS A 88 -12.00 3.22 14.83
C LYS A 88 -13.42 3.63 15.27
N LYS A 89 -13.99 2.89 16.22
CA LYS A 89 -15.36 3.16 16.75
C LYS A 89 -15.38 4.06 17.97
N ASN A 90 -14.31 4.05 18.77
CA ASN A 90 -14.16 4.79 20.03
C ASN A 90 -12.71 5.29 20.17
N ASP A 91 -12.43 6.09 21.22
CA ASP A 91 -11.08 6.57 21.52
C ASP A 91 -10.19 5.54 22.25
N ASP A 92 -10.67 4.31 22.41
CA ASP A 92 -9.91 3.22 23.02
C ASP A 92 -8.71 2.81 22.16
N PRO A 93 -7.63 2.31 22.78
CA PRO A 93 -6.51 1.72 22.06
C PRO A 93 -6.98 0.56 21.16
N MET A 94 -6.48 0.53 19.92
CA MET A 94 -6.77 -0.58 19.00
C MET A 94 -5.91 -1.79 19.34
N ASP A 95 -6.53 -2.95 19.36
CA ASP A 95 -5.84 -4.23 19.46
C ASP A 95 -5.19 -4.64 18.13
N GLU A 96 -4.35 -5.68 18.15
CA GLU A 96 -3.64 -6.15 16.96
C GLU A 96 -4.58 -6.56 15.82
N PRO A 97 -5.67 -7.33 16.02
CA PRO A 97 -6.63 -7.63 14.96
C PRO A 97 -7.24 -6.38 14.32
N THR A 98 -7.60 -5.39 15.10
CA THR A 98 -8.16 -4.12 14.58
C THR A 98 -7.11 -3.33 13.76
N ILE A 99 -5.83 -3.35 14.17
CA ILE A 99 -4.74 -2.74 13.40
C ILE A 99 -4.54 -3.46 12.06
N GLU A 100 -4.68 -4.78 12.01
CA GLU A 100 -4.61 -5.55 10.76
C GLU A 100 -5.79 -5.23 9.82
N GLU A 101 -6.99 -5.00 10.35
CA GLU A 101 -8.13 -4.51 9.56
C GLU A 101 -7.85 -3.13 8.95
N VAL A 102 -7.21 -2.24 9.72
CA VAL A 102 -6.76 -0.93 9.19
C VAL A 102 -5.73 -1.11 8.09
N ALA A 103 -4.79 -2.05 8.23
CA ALA A 103 -3.79 -2.32 7.19
C ALA A 103 -4.46 -2.81 5.88
N ALA A 104 -5.43 -3.72 5.97
CA ALA A 104 -6.19 -4.20 4.81
C ALA A 104 -7.00 -3.08 4.15
N LEU A 105 -7.72 -2.28 4.93
CA LEU A 105 -8.47 -1.15 4.41
C LEU A 105 -7.57 -0.09 3.77
N ASN A 106 -6.37 0.15 4.34
CA ASN A 106 -5.40 1.08 3.75
C ASN A 106 -4.92 0.62 2.36
N VAL A 107 -4.81 -0.69 2.11
CA VAL A 107 -4.55 -1.23 0.76
C VAL A 107 -5.70 -0.88 -0.18
N SER A 108 -6.95 -1.15 0.21
CA SER A 108 -8.12 -0.86 -0.61
C SER A 108 -8.26 0.64 -0.92
N LEU A 109 -8.09 1.51 0.08
CA LEU A 109 -8.12 2.96 -0.11
C LEU A 109 -6.95 3.48 -0.96
N SER A 110 -5.79 2.81 -0.93
CA SER A 110 -4.67 3.13 -1.82
C SER A 110 -4.99 2.79 -3.28
N ILE A 111 -5.68 1.68 -3.54
CA ILE A 111 -6.16 1.32 -4.88
C ILE A 111 -7.18 2.35 -5.39
N ASP A 112 -8.16 2.73 -4.55
CA ASP A 112 -9.14 3.74 -4.89
C ASP A 112 -8.47 5.09 -5.21
N ARG A 113 -7.43 5.45 -4.45
CA ARG A 113 -6.63 6.65 -4.71
C ARG A 113 -5.91 6.59 -6.06
N ILE A 114 -5.29 5.45 -6.39
CA ILE A 114 -4.64 5.25 -7.69
C ILE A 114 -5.64 5.49 -8.82
N ARG A 115 -6.84 4.89 -8.74
CA ARG A 115 -7.91 5.04 -9.73
C ARG A 115 -8.43 6.47 -9.84
N ASN A 116 -8.55 7.18 -8.72
CA ASN A 116 -9.11 8.52 -8.67
C ASN A 116 -8.11 9.63 -9.02
N GLU A 117 -6.83 9.46 -8.69
CA GLU A 117 -5.81 10.49 -8.83
C GLU A 117 -4.92 10.31 -10.09
N SER A 118 -4.97 9.14 -10.76
CA SER A 118 -4.26 8.90 -12.02
C SER A 118 -5.24 8.51 -13.14
N SER A 119 -5.61 9.46 -13.99
CA SER A 119 -6.42 9.16 -15.17
C SER A 119 -5.73 8.19 -16.13
N ILE A 120 -4.40 8.22 -16.21
CA ILE A 120 -3.62 7.32 -17.06
C ILE A 120 -3.80 5.86 -16.62
N LEU A 121 -3.63 5.57 -15.32
CA LEU A 121 -3.76 4.22 -14.79
C LEU A 121 -5.23 3.75 -14.81
N ALA A 122 -6.17 4.64 -14.48
CA ALA A 122 -7.59 4.34 -14.56
C ALA A 122 -8.04 3.98 -15.98
N ASP A 123 -7.62 4.74 -16.99
CA ASP A 123 -7.92 4.47 -18.40
C ASP A 123 -7.28 3.16 -18.85
N MET A 124 -6.04 2.86 -18.45
CA MET A 124 -5.37 1.60 -18.77
C MET A 124 -6.08 0.38 -18.14
N GLU A 125 -6.52 0.50 -16.88
CA GLU A 125 -7.30 -0.55 -16.20
C GLU A 125 -8.66 -0.74 -16.88
N PHE A 126 -9.38 0.34 -17.18
CA PHE A 126 -10.68 0.29 -17.87
C PHE A 126 -10.61 -0.39 -19.24
N ASN A 127 -9.52 -0.15 -19.98
CA ASN A 127 -9.28 -0.76 -21.28
C ASN A 127 -8.75 -2.21 -21.21
N GLY A 128 -8.45 -2.72 -20.01
CA GLY A 128 -7.87 -4.05 -19.82
C GLY A 128 -6.38 -4.13 -20.20
N ASP A 129 -5.69 -2.99 -20.27
CA ASP A 129 -4.24 -2.94 -20.55
C ASP A 129 -3.42 -3.34 -19.33
N ILE A 130 -3.94 -3.08 -18.12
CA ILE A 130 -3.35 -3.43 -16.83
C ILE A 130 -4.42 -3.94 -15.86
N GLU A 131 -3.96 -4.56 -14.76
CA GLU A 131 -4.77 -4.84 -13.57
C GLU A 131 -4.19 -4.12 -12.36
N ILE A 132 -5.06 -3.63 -11.45
CA ILE A 132 -4.67 -3.04 -10.17
C ILE A 132 -5.27 -3.89 -9.06
N VAL A 133 -4.43 -4.56 -8.29
CA VAL A 133 -4.82 -5.52 -7.26
C VAL A 133 -4.24 -5.18 -5.89
N GLY A 134 -4.93 -5.59 -4.84
CA GLY A 134 -4.45 -5.51 -3.47
C GLY A 134 -3.94 -6.84 -2.96
N ALA A 135 -2.95 -6.80 -2.09
CA ALA A 135 -2.48 -7.99 -1.41
C ALA A 135 -1.99 -7.65 0.01
N LEU A 136 -2.02 -8.65 0.88
CA LEU A 136 -1.50 -8.60 2.25
C LEU A 136 -0.45 -9.69 2.43
N TYR A 137 0.72 -9.28 2.91
CA TYR A 137 1.82 -10.18 3.27
C TYR A 137 1.85 -10.42 4.77
N ASP A 138 1.74 -11.65 5.20
CA ASP A 138 1.94 -12.00 6.60
C ASP A 138 3.42 -12.25 6.90
N VAL A 139 4.01 -11.36 7.69
CA VAL A 139 5.44 -11.43 8.06
C VAL A 139 5.80 -12.62 8.95
N ASN A 140 4.82 -13.32 9.53
CA ASN A 140 5.08 -14.51 10.36
C ASN A 140 5.11 -15.78 9.50
N SER A 141 4.14 -15.96 8.60
CA SER A 141 4.03 -17.16 7.76
C SER A 141 4.77 -17.04 6.44
N GLY A 142 5.03 -15.81 5.97
CA GLY A 142 5.57 -15.57 4.63
C GLY A 142 4.54 -15.73 3.50
N CYS A 143 3.24 -15.81 3.83
CA CYS A 143 2.18 -15.95 2.84
C CYS A 143 1.72 -14.58 2.32
N VAL A 144 1.32 -14.55 1.06
CA VAL A 144 0.63 -13.42 0.41
C VAL A 144 -0.80 -13.82 0.12
N GLU A 145 -1.76 -13.00 0.55
CA GLU A 145 -3.17 -13.13 0.25
C GLU A 145 -3.61 -11.95 -0.63
N PHE A 146 -4.21 -12.23 -1.79
CA PHE A 146 -4.81 -11.21 -2.64
C PHE A 146 -6.23 -10.89 -2.13
N ILE A 147 -6.59 -9.60 -2.14
CA ILE A 147 -7.86 -9.08 -1.60
C ILE A 147 -8.58 -8.21 -2.62
#